data_c7b6f000fc0637a954831046138f1070
#
_entry.id   c7b6f000fc0637a954831046138f1070
#
_cell.length_a   1.000
_cell.length_b   1.000
_cell.length_c   1.000
_cell.angle_alpha   90.00
_cell.angle_beta   90.00
_cell.angle_gamma   90.00
#
_symmetry.space_group_name_H-M   'P 1'
#
loop_
_entity.id
_entity.type
_entity.pdbx_description
1 polymer ?
#
loop_
_entity_poly.entity_id
_entity_poly.type
_entity_poly.pdbx_seq_one_letter_code
_entity_poly.pdbx_strand_id
1 'polypeptide(L)'
;MRKTRLGFLAACALVVACSGAGEENTSVSKDAIIGPSAPGGRNEVVMIYAFVNTPTGSGYRTCSGTYYAPRVVVTAAHCLQDVVDRPLFVYYGDDFEADSSQLTEDAYGLVPPPPGTPSSFAQADSFESHSSFDPSAIYPDIGVVYLDRKLPFDPLPILRTPLEANRQVTLTGWGSNSTPTPTTGAGAGVQRTGTSRTLGSPTAADYHPEDPNPGLLIAANRPSLLKLDGRAPYANGCFGDSGGPVLVNNNGQTYIAGVNYFTGLSCADYSLATRPSSFLPFLDQGYKKGGQEVLKPAFDCVAPNVNGTLTAFFGYDNKNGVSVTVPYGVKNALSRDTTAQRLTRYLPGTHHFAFGVDFTASQTLSWTLSPDNSPTTTITVSQASRRCGAAEAEQTECALSCRASQRSGCAILPTFEECTRFCREQATAIRDALPQCSAANSAIHTCTAAVSSNPANWSCYDQFGAYAEGPCAAQIEALNTCFGF
;
A
#
# COMPACT_ATOMS: atom_id res chain seq x y z
N MET A 1 -16.22 -10.00 44.23
CA MET A 1 -15.08 -10.27 43.38
C MET A 1 -14.84 -9.02 42.52
N ARG A 2 -13.83 -8.24 42.86
CA ARG A 2 -13.47 -6.99 42.16
C ARG A 2 -12.54 -7.33 41.02
N LYS A 3 -12.92 -7.00 39.80
CA LYS A 3 -12.03 -7.06 38.61
C LYS A 3 -11.24 -5.75 38.54
N THR A 4 -9.98 -5.82 38.86
CA THR A 4 -8.99 -4.77 38.62
C THR A 4 -8.67 -4.72 37.11
N ARG A 5 -8.94 -3.59 36.46
CA ARG A 5 -8.47 -3.27 35.13
C ARG A 5 -7.01 -2.84 35.24
N LEU A 6 -6.07 -3.65 34.71
CA LEU A 6 -4.72 -3.21 34.45
C LEU A 6 -4.75 -2.44 33.11
N GLY A 7 -4.40 -1.16 33.17
CA GLY A 7 -4.12 -0.37 31.97
C GLY A 7 -2.76 -0.78 31.43
N PHE A 8 -2.73 -1.27 30.21
CA PHE A 8 -1.50 -1.46 29.44
C PHE A 8 -1.17 -0.13 28.73
N LEU A 9 -0.16 0.56 29.25
CA LEU A 9 0.58 1.56 28.49
C LEU A 9 1.56 0.78 27.61
N ALA A 10 1.26 0.65 26.33
CA ALA A 10 2.17 0.09 25.34
C ALA A 10 3.22 1.13 24.99
N ALA A 11 4.42 0.96 25.55
CA ALA A 11 5.60 1.67 25.09
C ALA A 11 6.04 1.11 23.74
N CYS A 12 5.89 1.89 22.66
CA CYS A 12 6.54 1.64 21.38
C CYS A 12 8.03 1.94 21.52
N ALA A 13 8.84 0.92 21.75
CA ALA A 13 10.29 1.01 21.63
C ALA A 13 10.86 -0.34 21.23
N LEU A 14 11.12 -0.51 19.93
CA LEU A 14 12.06 -1.54 19.47
C LEU A 14 12.67 -1.09 18.14
N VAL A 15 13.77 -0.36 18.24
CA VAL A 15 14.76 -0.22 17.16
C VAL A 15 15.90 -1.16 17.51
N VAL A 16 16.09 -2.20 16.72
CA VAL A 16 17.27 -3.06 16.82
C VAL A 16 18.42 -2.35 16.10
N ALA A 17 19.36 -1.82 16.86
CA ALA A 17 20.66 -1.37 16.37
C ALA A 17 21.76 -2.20 17.02
N CYS A 18 22.74 -2.62 16.24
CA CYS A 18 23.91 -3.36 16.67
C CYS A 18 24.74 -2.58 17.70
N SER A 19 25.23 -3.30 18.69
CA SER A 19 25.89 -2.84 19.91
C SER A 19 27.34 -2.38 19.73
N GLY A 20 27.68 -1.29 20.43
CA GLY A 20 29.06 -0.90 20.75
C GLY A 20 29.06 0.16 21.85
N ALA A 21 29.68 -0.12 22.98
CA ALA A 21 29.60 0.68 24.20
C ALA A 21 30.60 1.85 24.24
N GLY A 22 30.21 2.96 24.84
CA GLY A 22 31.07 4.07 25.24
C GLY A 22 30.25 5.30 25.69
N GLU A 23 30.23 5.58 26.99
CA GLU A 23 29.60 6.78 27.57
C GLU A 23 30.47 8.00 27.39
N GLU A 24 29.95 9.09 26.86
CA GLU A 24 30.33 10.44 27.21
C GLU A 24 29.17 11.43 27.07
N ASN A 25 29.04 12.27 28.09
CA ASN A 25 27.93 13.18 28.35
C ASN A 25 28.19 14.52 27.63
N THR A 26 27.44 14.81 26.57
CA THR A 26 27.38 16.14 25.96
C THR A 26 25.95 16.51 25.61
N SER A 27 25.62 17.79 25.84
CA SER A 27 24.30 18.39 25.62
C SER A 27 23.75 18.09 24.22
N VAL A 28 22.66 17.32 24.18
CA VAL A 28 22.01 16.83 22.98
C VAL A 28 21.17 17.94 22.34
N SER A 29 21.52 18.38 21.14
CA SER A 29 20.60 19.13 20.30
C SER A 29 19.50 18.19 19.75
N LYS A 30 18.27 18.63 19.84
CA LYS A 30 17.07 17.80 19.55
C LYS A 30 16.60 18.01 18.12
N ASP A 31 17.24 17.40 17.10
CA ASP A 31 16.77 17.58 15.70
C ASP A 31 17.05 16.34 14.81
N ALA A 32 15.98 15.70 14.24
CA ALA A 32 16.11 14.79 13.08
C ALA A 32 16.67 15.59 11.91
N ILE A 33 17.38 15.03 10.97
CA ILE A 33 18.32 15.81 10.20
C ILE A 33 19.26 16.52 11.18
N ILE A 34 20.39 15.95 11.46
CA ILE A 34 21.33 16.46 12.46
C ILE A 34 21.95 17.78 12.00
N GLY A 35 22.10 18.73 12.93
CA GLY A 35 22.59 20.08 12.67
C GLY A 35 21.49 21.13 12.67
N PRO A 36 21.70 22.32 12.07
CA PRO A 36 20.69 23.36 12.02
C PRO A 36 19.49 22.91 11.20
N SER A 37 18.43 22.50 11.88
CA SER A 37 17.18 22.03 11.27
C SER A 37 15.98 22.61 12.02
N ALA A 38 14.81 22.60 11.38
CA ALA A 38 13.56 23.04 11.97
C ALA A 38 12.49 21.95 11.84
N PRO A 39 11.57 21.83 12.83
CA PRO A 39 10.36 21.05 12.68
C PRO A 39 9.54 21.52 11.49
N GLY A 40 8.80 20.59 10.89
CA GLY A 40 8.04 20.83 9.68
C GLY A 40 8.88 20.61 8.42
N GLY A 41 8.21 20.53 7.31
CA GLY A 41 8.83 20.19 6.06
C GLY A 41 7.88 20.37 4.90
N ARG A 42 7.78 19.36 4.08
CA ARG A 42 6.97 19.35 2.87
C ARG A 42 6.05 18.14 2.89
N ASN A 43 4.79 18.36 2.59
CA ASN A 43 3.79 17.28 2.55
C ASN A 43 4.16 16.17 1.56
N GLU A 44 4.91 16.52 0.48
CA GLU A 44 5.37 15.55 -0.52
C GLU A 44 6.46 14.61 0.01
N VAL A 45 7.06 14.91 1.18
CA VAL A 45 8.02 14.02 1.85
C VAL A 45 7.29 13.21 2.89
N VAL A 46 7.20 11.91 2.66
CA VAL A 46 6.41 10.99 3.47
C VAL A 46 7.30 10.11 4.33
N MET A 47 6.77 9.66 5.47
CA MET A 47 7.36 8.54 6.21
C MET A 47 6.89 7.23 5.59
N ILE A 48 7.81 6.29 5.41
CA ILE A 48 7.50 4.91 5.03
C ILE A 48 7.57 4.06 6.28
N TYR A 49 6.53 3.30 6.54
CA TYR A 49 6.43 2.35 7.64
C TYR A 49 6.22 0.96 7.08
N ALA A 50 7.16 0.06 7.34
CA ALA A 50 7.16 -1.27 6.77
C ALA A 50 7.41 -2.34 7.84
N PHE A 51 6.66 -3.43 7.80
CA PHE A 51 6.98 -4.62 8.55
C PHE A 51 8.01 -5.45 7.78
N VAL A 52 9.09 -5.81 8.44
CA VAL A 52 10.21 -6.56 7.84
C VAL A 52 10.45 -7.87 8.58
N ASN A 53 10.85 -8.89 7.83
CA ASN A 53 11.24 -10.17 8.37
C ASN A 53 12.70 -10.46 7.99
N THR A 54 13.59 -10.26 8.95
CA THR A 54 15.03 -10.44 8.76
C THR A 54 15.51 -11.74 9.37
N PRO A 55 16.69 -12.25 9.01
CA PRO A 55 17.27 -13.43 9.65
C PRO A 55 17.44 -13.32 11.18
N THR A 56 17.46 -12.11 11.71
CA THR A 56 17.62 -11.83 13.16
C THR A 56 16.30 -11.61 13.89
N GLY A 57 15.17 -11.56 13.16
CA GLY A 57 13.83 -11.39 13.71
C GLY A 57 12.94 -10.49 12.88
N SER A 58 11.67 -10.46 13.25
CA SER A 58 10.66 -9.59 12.63
C SER A 58 10.53 -8.28 13.41
N GLY A 59 10.23 -7.20 12.71
CA GLY A 59 10.05 -5.88 13.32
C GLY A 59 9.60 -4.83 12.33
N TYR A 60 9.55 -3.60 12.79
CA TYR A 60 9.16 -2.47 11.95
C TYR A 60 10.40 -1.68 11.51
N ARG A 61 10.37 -1.21 10.28
CA ARG A 61 11.36 -0.30 9.70
C ARG A 61 10.67 1.00 9.32
N THR A 62 11.29 2.11 9.72
CA THR A 62 10.89 3.45 9.28
C THR A 62 11.94 4.03 8.34
N CYS A 63 11.48 4.58 7.24
CA CYS A 63 12.27 5.31 6.27
C CYS A 63 11.52 6.57 5.85
N SER A 64 12.17 7.38 5.03
CA SER A 64 11.55 8.51 4.36
C SER A 64 11.35 8.21 2.88
N GLY A 65 10.49 8.95 2.21
CA GLY A 65 10.26 8.86 0.78
C GLY A 65 9.75 10.18 0.22
N THR A 66 9.66 10.29 -1.10
CA THR A 66 9.15 11.49 -1.74
C THR A 66 8.12 11.15 -2.80
N TYR A 67 6.95 11.77 -2.70
CA TYR A 67 5.88 11.67 -3.68
C TYR A 67 6.29 12.39 -4.95
N TYR A 68 6.60 11.65 -6.03
CA TYR A 68 7.14 12.22 -7.26
C TYR A 68 6.24 12.05 -8.49
N ALA A 69 5.23 11.21 -8.37
CA ALA A 69 4.25 10.98 -9.43
C ALA A 69 2.91 10.57 -8.79
N PRO A 70 1.77 10.70 -9.49
CA PRO A 70 0.49 10.26 -8.97
C PRO A 70 0.57 8.81 -8.44
N ARG A 71 0.32 8.63 -7.15
CA ARG A 71 0.41 7.35 -6.44
C ARG A 71 1.79 6.69 -6.41
N VAL A 72 2.87 7.45 -6.61
CA VAL A 72 4.22 6.87 -6.55
C VAL A 72 5.12 7.68 -5.64
N VAL A 73 5.75 6.98 -4.72
CA VAL A 73 6.78 7.49 -3.82
C VAL A 73 8.11 6.89 -4.23
N VAL A 74 9.13 7.72 -4.45
CA VAL A 74 10.52 7.27 -4.58
C VAL A 74 11.16 7.18 -3.21
N THR A 75 11.95 6.14 -2.98
CA THR A 75 12.68 5.87 -1.74
C THR A 75 13.99 5.12 -2.02
N ALA A 76 14.72 4.77 -0.98
CA ALA A 76 15.88 3.89 -1.06
C ALA A 76 15.45 2.42 -1.22
N ALA A 77 16.17 1.63 -2.01
CA ALA A 77 15.85 0.21 -2.20
C ALA A 77 16.04 -0.59 -0.91
N HIS A 78 17.06 -0.26 -0.08
CA HIS A 78 17.26 -0.93 1.19
C HIS A 78 16.09 -0.74 2.17
N CYS A 79 15.28 0.31 2.01
CA CYS A 79 14.05 0.52 2.79
C CYS A 79 12.97 -0.51 2.48
N LEU A 80 13.03 -1.10 1.28
CA LEU A 80 12.08 -2.09 0.78
C LEU A 80 12.57 -3.54 0.91
N GLN A 81 13.82 -3.72 1.38
CA GLN A 81 14.41 -5.04 1.57
C GLN A 81 13.73 -5.76 2.76
N ASP A 82 13.52 -7.07 2.62
CA ASP A 82 12.91 -7.94 3.65
C ASP A 82 11.49 -7.51 4.08
N VAL A 83 10.86 -6.61 3.34
CA VAL A 83 9.47 -6.23 3.57
C VAL A 83 8.58 -7.42 3.22
N VAL A 84 7.74 -7.81 4.16
CA VAL A 84 6.70 -8.81 3.93
C VAL A 84 5.45 -8.15 3.36
N ASP A 85 4.59 -8.94 2.71
CA ASP A 85 3.41 -8.45 1.98
C ASP A 85 2.39 -7.65 2.82
N ARG A 86 2.66 -7.42 4.11
CA ARG A 86 1.83 -6.59 5.03
C ARG A 86 2.61 -6.13 6.25
N PRO A 87 2.25 -4.94 6.80
CA PRO A 87 1.78 -3.76 6.11
C PRO A 87 2.95 -2.88 5.66
N LEU A 88 2.92 -2.41 4.43
CA LEU A 88 3.68 -1.25 3.99
C LEU A 88 2.71 -0.11 3.77
N PHE A 89 2.91 1.02 4.43
CA PHE A 89 2.12 2.24 4.23
C PHE A 89 2.99 3.49 4.30
N VAL A 90 2.47 4.58 3.78
CA VAL A 90 3.08 5.90 3.92
C VAL A 90 2.24 6.78 4.83
N TYR A 91 2.92 7.62 5.59
CA TYR A 91 2.35 8.66 6.44
C TYR A 91 2.78 10.03 5.92
N TYR A 92 1.84 10.97 5.82
CA TYR A 92 2.04 12.31 5.27
C TYR A 92 1.43 13.43 6.15
N GLY A 93 1.20 13.15 7.43
CA GLY A 93 0.86 14.18 8.43
C GLY A 93 2.09 14.91 8.95
N ASP A 94 1.97 15.56 10.08
CA ASP A 94 3.05 16.34 10.69
C ASP A 94 3.72 15.62 11.88
N ASP A 95 2.96 14.83 12.62
CA ASP A 95 3.40 14.10 13.82
C ASP A 95 2.79 12.69 13.83
N PHE A 96 3.63 11.71 13.56
CA PHE A 96 3.20 10.31 13.48
C PHE A 96 2.69 9.78 14.81
N GLU A 97 3.29 10.17 15.94
CA GLU A 97 2.89 9.67 17.25
C GLU A 97 1.46 10.16 17.59
N ALA A 98 1.17 11.44 17.33
CA ALA A 98 -0.15 12.01 17.52
C ALA A 98 -1.21 11.35 16.63
N ASP A 99 -0.87 11.06 15.35
CA ASP A 99 -1.78 10.49 14.38
C ASP A 99 -1.88 8.96 14.45
N SER A 100 -0.97 8.29 15.16
CA SER A 100 -0.94 6.82 15.27
C SER A 100 -2.20 6.21 15.89
N SER A 101 -2.96 7.00 16.63
CA SER A 101 -4.29 6.59 17.16
C SER A 101 -5.33 6.27 16.07
N GLN A 102 -5.08 6.68 14.81
CA GLN A 102 -5.91 6.33 13.65
C GLN A 102 -5.61 4.90 13.13
N LEU A 103 -4.47 4.32 13.50
CA LEU A 103 -4.10 2.97 13.13
C LEU A 103 -4.83 1.95 13.98
N THR A 104 -5.19 0.82 13.38
CA THR A 104 -5.65 -0.36 14.10
C THR A 104 -4.54 -1.39 14.12
N GLU A 105 -4.58 -2.32 15.05
CA GLU A 105 -3.62 -3.42 15.12
C GLU A 105 -4.34 -4.74 14.81
N ASP A 106 -3.79 -5.51 13.88
CA ASP A 106 -4.24 -6.87 13.59
C ASP A 106 -3.15 -7.89 13.99
N ALA A 107 -3.35 -9.15 13.64
CA ALA A 107 -2.39 -10.22 13.93
C ALA A 107 -1.00 -10.02 13.25
N TYR A 108 -0.90 -9.10 12.30
CA TYR A 108 0.30 -8.82 11.50
C TYR A 108 0.89 -7.42 11.77
N GLY A 109 0.24 -6.61 12.63
CA GLY A 109 0.74 -5.30 13.06
C GLY A 109 -0.20 -4.13 12.77
N LEU A 110 0.36 -2.93 12.64
CA LEU A 110 -0.41 -1.69 12.44
C LEU A 110 -1.04 -1.64 11.04
N VAL A 111 -2.32 -1.35 10.98
CA VAL A 111 -3.11 -1.27 9.75
C VAL A 111 -3.63 0.16 9.59
N PRO A 112 -3.36 0.84 8.47
CA PRO A 112 -3.90 2.15 8.20
C PRO A 112 -5.42 2.11 8.00
N PRO A 113 -6.12 3.25 8.21
CA PRO A 113 -7.54 3.34 7.95
C PRO A 113 -7.89 2.92 6.51
N PRO A 114 -9.04 2.25 6.32
CA PRO A 114 -9.44 1.77 5.00
C PRO A 114 -9.57 2.92 3.98
N PRO A 115 -9.42 2.62 2.69
CA PRO A 115 -9.58 3.60 1.62
C PRO A 115 -10.89 4.37 1.72
N GLY A 116 -10.82 5.71 1.56
CA GLY A 116 -11.98 6.59 1.68
C GLY A 116 -12.23 7.16 3.09
N THR A 117 -11.54 6.68 4.10
CA THR A 117 -11.52 7.33 5.42
C THR A 117 -10.56 8.52 5.38
N PRO A 118 -10.96 9.73 5.82
CA PRO A 118 -10.03 10.84 5.98
C PRO A 118 -8.92 10.45 6.95
N SER A 119 -7.69 10.48 6.49
CA SER A 119 -6.52 10.10 7.30
C SER A 119 -5.25 10.64 6.66
N SER A 120 -4.19 10.74 7.44
CA SER A 120 -2.84 11.08 6.97
C SER A 120 -2.03 9.85 6.49
N PHE A 121 -2.71 8.75 6.16
CA PHE A 121 -2.10 7.49 5.76
C PHE A 121 -2.59 7.05 4.38
N ALA A 122 -1.69 6.43 3.60
CA ALA A 122 -2.03 5.72 2.37
C ALA A 122 -1.32 4.36 2.34
N GLN A 123 -2.05 3.31 2.00
CA GLN A 123 -1.50 1.96 1.93
C GLN A 123 -0.70 1.79 0.63
N ALA A 124 0.41 1.06 0.70
CA ALA A 124 1.09 0.57 -0.47
C ALA A 124 0.31 -0.59 -1.10
N ASP A 125 0.14 -0.54 -2.40
CA ASP A 125 -0.41 -1.63 -3.21
C ASP A 125 0.70 -2.60 -3.62
N SER A 126 1.87 -2.04 -3.97
CA SER A 126 3.08 -2.77 -4.33
C SER A 126 4.31 -1.86 -4.21
N PHE A 127 5.47 -2.45 -4.33
CA PHE A 127 6.74 -1.73 -4.35
C PHE A 127 7.74 -2.45 -5.25
N GLU A 128 8.75 -1.71 -5.71
CA GLU A 128 9.82 -2.24 -6.54
C GLU A 128 11.16 -1.61 -6.15
N SER A 129 12.18 -2.43 -5.94
CA SER A 129 13.58 -1.99 -5.96
C SER A 129 14.12 -2.03 -7.38
N HIS A 130 15.11 -1.18 -7.69
CA HIS A 130 15.77 -1.26 -9.00
C HIS A 130 16.30 -2.68 -9.24
N SER A 131 16.08 -3.24 -10.44
CA SER A 131 16.36 -4.66 -10.75
C SER A 131 17.82 -5.09 -10.57
N SER A 132 18.74 -4.14 -10.54
CA SER A 132 20.17 -4.38 -10.27
C SER A 132 20.56 -4.09 -8.82
N PHE A 133 19.61 -3.88 -7.92
CA PHE A 133 19.90 -3.67 -6.51
C PHE A 133 20.55 -4.91 -5.91
N ASP A 134 21.73 -4.73 -5.35
CA ASP A 134 22.47 -5.76 -4.62
C ASP A 134 22.47 -5.41 -3.13
N PRO A 135 21.75 -6.19 -2.29
CA PRO A 135 21.68 -5.95 -0.85
C PRO A 135 23.05 -5.98 -0.15
N SER A 136 24.01 -6.75 -0.67
CA SER A 136 25.35 -6.84 -0.07
C SER A 136 26.20 -5.60 -0.32
N ALA A 137 25.96 -4.92 -1.45
CA ALA A 137 26.61 -3.66 -1.82
C ALA A 137 25.73 -2.45 -1.49
N ILE A 138 24.47 -2.66 -1.13
CA ILE A 138 23.43 -1.65 -0.98
C ILE A 138 23.43 -0.68 -2.19
N TYR A 139 23.48 -1.25 -3.42
CA TYR A 139 23.59 -0.44 -4.64
C TYR A 139 23.02 -1.18 -5.87
N PRO A 140 22.38 -0.49 -6.83
CA PRO A 140 21.95 0.92 -6.76
C PRO A 140 20.76 1.08 -5.80
N ASP A 141 20.90 1.98 -4.83
CA ASP A 141 19.93 2.12 -3.75
C ASP A 141 18.83 3.09 -4.15
N ILE A 142 17.88 2.62 -4.93
CA ILE A 142 16.68 3.34 -5.35
C ILE A 142 15.51 2.37 -5.56
N GLY A 143 14.36 2.75 -5.05
CA GLY A 143 13.12 1.99 -5.14
C GLY A 143 11.90 2.89 -5.26
N VAL A 144 10.76 2.30 -5.54
CA VAL A 144 9.47 2.99 -5.64
C VAL A 144 8.40 2.22 -4.89
N VAL A 145 7.47 2.96 -4.29
CA VAL A 145 6.27 2.44 -3.63
C VAL A 145 5.06 2.95 -4.40
N TYR A 146 4.17 2.05 -4.78
CA TYR A 146 2.92 2.36 -5.47
C TYR A 146 1.79 2.41 -4.44
N LEU A 147 1.07 3.52 -4.39
CA LEU A 147 0.01 3.76 -3.41
C LEU A 147 -1.36 3.37 -3.96
N ASP A 148 -2.24 2.95 -3.09
CA ASP A 148 -3.64 2.65 -3.40
C ASP A 148 -4.45 3.90 -3.80
N ARG A 149 -3.94 5.11 -3.52
CA ARG A 149 -4.59 6.40 -3.80
C ARG A 149 -3.58 7.50 -4.11
N LYS A 150 -4.05 8.58 -4.75
CA LYS A 150 -3.31 9.84 -4.81
C LYS A 150 -3.27 10.49 -3.44
N LEU A 151 -2.14 11.12 -3.13
CA LEU A 151 -2.06 12.00 -1.97
C LEU A 151 -2.74 13.35 -2.26
N PRO A 152 -3.17 14.11 -1.24
CA PRO A 152 -3.97 15.33 -1.42
C PRO A 152 -3.15 16.56 -1.84
N PHE A 153 -1.97 16.38 -2.39
CA PHE A 153 -1.05 17.42 -2.86
C PHE A 153 -0.35 16.99 -4.13
N ASP A 154 0.26 17.95 -4.84
CA ASP A 154 0.96 17.68 -6.09
C ASP A 154 2.33 17.03 -5.85
N PRO A 155 2.75 16.09 -6.72
CA PRO A 155 4.06 15.47 -6.61
C PRO A 155 5.19 16.41 -6.98
N LEU A 156 6.39 16.17 -6.40
CA LEU A 156 7.61 16.88 -6.76
C LEU A 156 8.28 16.26 -7.98
N PRO A 157 8.67 17.07 -8.97
CA PRO A 157 9.37 16.55 -10.14
C PRO A 157 10.80 16.08 -9.82
N ILE A 158 11.26 15.07 -10.55
CA ILE A 158 12.65 14.59 -10.53
C ILE A 158 13.54 15.57 -11.30
N LEU A 159 14.69 15.93 -10.73
CA LEU A 159 15.74 16.62 -11.48
C LEU A 159 16.37 15.62 -12.48
N ARG A 160 16.20 15.89 -13.78
CA ARG A 160 16.62 14.97 -14.84
C ARG A 160 18.07 15.10 -15.25
N THR A 161 18.77 16.09 -14.71
CA THR A 161 20.20 16.34 -14.96
C THR A 161 20.99 16.18 -13.65
N PRO A 162 22.25 15.72 -13.72
CA PRO A 162 23.11 15.66 -12.53
C PRO A 162 23.24 17.04 -11.86
N LEU A 163 23.18 17.05 -10.54
CA LEU A 163 23.40 18.26 -9.76
C LEU A 163 24.91 18.47 -9.55
N GLU A 164 25.38 19.68 -9.86
CA GLU A 164 26.78 20.07 -9.69
C GLU A 164 27.20 20.18 -8.22
N ALA A 165 28.50 20.18 -7.97
CA ALA A 165 29.06 20.48 -6.65
C ALA A 165 28.80 21.93 -6.23
N ASN A 166 28.90 22.19 -4.93
CA ASN A 166 28.72 23.51 -4.31
C ASN A 166 27.31 24.13 -4.49
N ARG A 167 26.30 23.29 -4.73
CA ARG A 167 24.90 23.73 -4.75
C ARG A 167 24.31 23.59 -3.36
N GLN A 168 23.63 24.63 -2.91
CA GLN A 168 22.81 24.55 -1.69
C GLN A 168 21.59 23.67 -1.97
N VAL A 169 21.30 22.79 -1.03
CA VAL A 169 20.18 21.83 -1.08
C VAL A 169 19.46 21.80 0.25
N THR A 170 18.24 21.30 0.21
CA THR A 170 17.43 21.07 1.41
C THR A 170 17.29 19.57 1.61
N LEU A 171 17.53 19.11 2.83
CA LEU A 171 17.24 17.77 3.29
C LEU A 171 15.94 17.81 4.07
N THR A 172 15.09 16.82 3.87
CA THR A 172 13.85 16.66 4.64
C THR A 172 13.65 15.18 4.92
N GLY A 173 13.28 14.84 6.16
CA GLY A 173 13.09 13.45 6.54
C GLY A 173 12.36 13.26 7.87
N TRP A 174 12.16 12.01 8.23
CA TRP A 174 11.41 11.53 9.39
C TRP A 174 12.30 10.77 10.40
N GLY A 175 13.61 10.87 10.21
CA GLY A 175 14.60 10.09 10.94
C GLY A 175 14.77 10.50 12.40
N SER A 176 15.74 9.86 13.06
CA SER A 176 16.14 10.16 14.42
C SER A 176 16.87 11.50 14.51
N ASN A 177 16.66 12.23 15.58
CA ASN A 177 17.28 13.52 15.86
C ASN A 177 18.46 13.45 16.83
N SER A 178 18.84 12.28 17.25
CA SER A 178 20.02 12.07 18.09
C SER A 178 20.97 11.07 17.41
N THR A 179 22.27 11.26 17.64
CA THR A 179 23.24 10.19 17.31
C THR A 179 22.77 8.91 17.98
N PRO A 180 22.73 7.80 17.26
CA PRO A 180 22.19 6.58 17.80
C PRO A 180 23.05 6.09 18.95
N THR A 181 22.54 6.26 20.15
CA THR A 181 22.80 5.27 21.18
C THR A 181 21.87 4.08 20.88
N PRO A 182 22.28 2.84 21.06
CA PRO A 182 21.52 1.64 20.67
C PRO A 182 20.11 1.54 21.27
N THR A 183 19.68 2.48 22.08
CA THR A 183 18.44 2.41 22.88
C THR A 183 17.45 3.54 22.64
N THR A 184 17.72 4.54 21.81
CA THR A 184 16.80 5.68 21.69
C THR A 184 16.69 6.14 20.24
N GLY A 185 15.67 5.68 19.54
CA GLY A 185 15.13 6.33 18.32
C GLY A 185 14.45 7.66 18.66
N ALA A 186 15.07 8.48 19.54
CA ALA A 186 14.48 9.70 20.03
C ALA A 186 14.26 10.69 18.88
N GLY A 187 13.03 11.19 18.72
CA GLY A 187 12.64 12.20 17.76
C GLY A 187 12.34 11.69 16.34
N ALA A 188 12.41 10.39 16.07
CA ALA A 188 11.86 9.80 14.86
C ALA A 188 10.33 9.98 14.84
N GLY A 189 9.74 10.14 13.64
CA GLY A 189 8.30 10.31 13.47
C GLY A 189 7.81 11.76 13.44
N VAL A 190 8.70 12.73 13.64
CA VAL A 190 8.44 14.16 13.39
C VAL A 190 9.24 14.60 12.18
N GLN A 191 8.58 15.18 11.18
CA GLN A 191 9.25 15.66 9.97
C GLN A 191 10.12 16.88 10.28
N ARG A 192 11.33 16.92 9.70
CA ARG A 192 12.27 18.05 9.84
C ARG A 192 12.96 18.35 8.54
N THR A 193 13.43 19.61 8.46
CA THR A 193 14.09 20.14 7.29
C THR A 193 15.37 20.87 7.69
N GLY A 194 16.45 20.64 6.96
CA GLY A 194 17.73 21.31 7.13
C GLY A 194 18.42 21.64 5.81
N THR A 195 19.38 22.53 5.84
CA THR A 195 20.16 22.96 4.67
C THR A 195 21.51 22.26 4.63
N SER A 196 21.87 21.72 3.47
CA SER A 196 23.17 21.11 3.18
C SER A 196 23.77 21.68 1.89
N ARG A 197 24.93 21.17 1.52
CA ARG A 197 25.65 21.56 0.30
C ARG A 197 26.17 20.31 -0.43
N THR A 198 26.09 20.30 -1.74
CA THR A 198 26.65 19.23 -2.56
C THR A 198 28.17 19.34 -2.66
N LEU A 199 28.85 18.20 -2.56
CA LEU A 199 30.31 18.09 -2.72
C LEU A 199 30.72 17.35 -4.03
N GLY A 200 29.74 17.01 -4.88
CA GLY A 200 29.95 16.24 -6.08
C GLY A 200 29.74 14.74 -5.87
N SER A 201 30.44 13.89 -6.60
CA SER A 201 30.42 12.44 -6.40
C SER A 201 31.43 12.02 -5.33
N PRO A 202 31.16 10.94 -4.57
CA PRO A 202 32.12 10.41 -3.60
C PRO A 202 33.39 9.91 -4.30
N THR A 203 34.51 9.97 -3.60
CA THR A 203 35.84 9.53 -4.03
C THR A 203 36.38 8.44 -3.10
N ALA A 204 37.47 7.78 -3.49
CA ALA A 204 38.13 6.80 -2.62
C ALA A 204 38.64 7.39 -1.28
N ALA A 205 38.89 8.72 -1.23
CA ALA A 205 39.28 9.41 -0.01
C ALA A 205 38.13 9.56 1.00
N ASP A 206 36.91 9.32 0.60
CA ASP A 206 35.73 9.38 1.46
C ASP A 206 35.46 8.05 2.18
N TYR A 207 36.28 7.04 1.91
CA TYR A 207 36.23 5.75 2.58
C TYR A 207 37.02 5.80 3.90
N HIS A 208 36.33 5.46 4.98
CA HIS A 208 36.94 5.26 6.29
C HIS A 208 37.02 3.75 6.56
N PRO A 209 38.25 3.19 6.75
CA PRO A 209 38.40 1.73 6.98
C PRO A 209 37.73 1.23 8.26
N GLU A 210 37.41 2.13 9.16
CA GLU A 210 36.71 1.87 10.42
C GLU A 210 35.18 1.75 10.25
N ASP A 211 34.67 2.16 9.08
CA ASP A 211 33.25 2.02 8.77
C ASP A 211 32.96 0.56 8.40
N PRO A 212 32.13 -0.13 9.18
CA PRO A 212 31.88 -1.56 8.98
C PRO A 212 31.10 -1.87 7.68
N ASN A 213 30.71 -0.82 6.92
CA ASN A 213 29.90 -1.01 5.72
C ASN A 213 30.79 -1.13 4.46
N PRO A 214 30.97 -2.37 3.93
CA PRO A 214 31.75 -2.58 2.70
C PRO A 214 31.13 -1.90 1.46
N GLY A 215 29.87 -1.47 1.51
CA GLY A 215 29.20 -0.73 0.44
C GLY A 215 29.87 0.61 0.12
N LEU A 216 30.55 1.23 1.08
CA LEU A 216 31.32 2.46 0.84
C LEU A 216 32.52 2.29 -0.08
N LEU A 217 33.22 1.16 -0.02
CA LEU A 217 34.29 0.80 -0.96
C LEU A 217 33.78 0.74 -2.40
N ILE A 218 32.57 0.25 -2.58
CA ILE A 218 31.93 0.12 -3.90
C ILE A 218 31.36 1.46 -4.36
N ALA A 219 31.01 2.34 -3.43
CA ALA A 219 30.45 3.67 -3.73
C ALA A 219 31.51 4.66 -4.24
N ALA A 220 32.81 4.42 -3.99
CA ALA A 220 33.87 5.28 -4.47
C ALA A 220 33.85 5.41 -6.01
N ASN A 221 33.92 6.67 -6.49
CA ASN A 221 33.90 7.01 -7.93
C ASN A 221 32.63 6.66 -8.71
N ARG A 222 31.49 6.53 -8.03
CA ARG A 222 30.20 6.30 -8.73
C ARG A 222 29.51 7.62 -9.08
N PRO A 223 29.36 7.97 -10.36
CA PRO A 223 28.72 9.22 -10.78
C PRO A 223 27.22 9.25 -10.44
N SER A 224 26.61 8.09 -10.19
CA SER A 224 25.23 7.95 -9.75
C SER A 224 25.00 8.30 -8.27
N LEU A 225 26.06 8.59 -7.51
CA LEU A 225 25.96 9.06 -6.12
C LEU A 225 26.32 10.53 -6.00
N LEU A 226 25.65 11.18 -5.08
CA LEU A 226 25.85 12.58 -4.67
C LEU A 226 26.35 12.60 -3.24
N LYS A 227 27.47 13.25 -3.00
CA LYS A 227 27.99 13.50 -1.66
C LYS A 227 27.50 14.85 -1.13
N LEU A 228 27.09 14.88 0.12
CA LEU A 228 26.58 16.05 0.82
C LEU A 228 27.49 16.40 2.00
N ASP A 229 27.65 17.69 2.26
CA ASP A 229 28.42 18.20 3.40
C ASP A 229 27.54 18.15 4.66
N GLY A 230 27.94 17.34 5.64
CA GLY A 230 27.27 17.23 6.93
C GLY A 230 27.94 17.99 8.06
N ARG A 231 29.07 18.66 7.77
CA ARG A 231 29.81 19.43 8.78
C ARG A 231 29.17 20.80 9.01
N ALA A 232 29.21 21.26 10.25
CA ALA A 232 28.71 22.60 10.57
C ALA A 232 29.24 23.68 9.62
N PRO A 233 28.41 24.58 9.11
CA PRO A 233 27.06 24.91 9.56
C PRO A 233 25.95 24.15 8.81
N TYR A 234 26.24 23.05 8.16
CA TYR A 234 25.30 22.28 7.35
C TYR A 234 24.59 21.22 8.18
N ALA A 235 23.37 20.90 7.75
CA ALA A 235 22.60 19.77 8.25
C ALA A 235 22.97 18.48 7.50
N ASN A 236 22.79 17.34 8.15
CA ASN A 236 23.04 16.03 7.57
C ASN A 236 21.88 15.06 7.82
N GLY A 237 21.69 14.10 6.92
CA GLY A 237 20.74 13.00 7.13
C GLY A 237 21.23 12.04 8.20
N CYS A 238 20.30 11.35 8.88
CA CYS A 238 20.61 10.33 9.87
C CYS A 238 19.68 9.12 9.72
N PHE A 239 19.70 8.19 10.69
CA PHE A 239 18.90 6.96 10.65
C PHE A 239 17.39 7.25 10.59
N GLY A 240 16.71 6.70 9.58
CA GLY A 240 15.31 6.97 9.28
C GLY A 240 15.09 8.05 8.21
N ASP A 241 16.12 8.87 7.90
CA ASP A 241 16.08 9.78 6.75
C ASP A 241 16.40 9.07 5.42
N SER A 242 16.79 7.79 5.48
CA SER A 242 16.98 6.92 4.31
C SER A 242 15.78 6.98 3.38
N GLY A 243 16.02 7.18 2.07
CA GLY A 243 14.98 7.32 1.07
C GLY A 243 14.35 8.71 0.98
N GLY A 244 14.57 9.59 1.96
CA GLY A 244 14.17 10.99 1.91
C GLY A 244 14.92 11.79 0.85
N PRO A 245 14.38 12.96 0.44
CA PRO A 245 14.93 13.70 -0.68
C PRO A 245 16.13 14.58 -0.31
N VAL A 246 17.00 14.75 -1.30
CA VAL A 246 17.82 15.93 -1.48
C VAL A 246 17.10 16.86 -2.46
N LEU A 247 16.62 17.99 -1.97
CA LEU A 247 15.84 18.94 -2.76
C LEU A 247 16.68 20.11 -3.24
N VAL A 248 16.45 20.52 -4.48
CA VAL A 248 17.08 21.73 -5.05
C VAL A 248 16.01 22.65 -5.62
N ASN A 249 16.16 23.95 -5.40
CA ASN A 249 15.33 24.94 -6.09
C ASN A 249 16.04 25.40 -7.38
N ASN A 250 15.32 25.29 -8.49
CA ASN A 250 15.75 25.79 -9.78
C ASN A 250 14.65 26.73 -10.32
N ASN A 251 14.96 28.03 -10.41
CA ASN A 251 14.05 29.04 -10.92
C ASN A 251 12.65 29.03 -10.28
N GLY A 252 12.59 28.87 -8.96
CA GLY A 252 11.34 28.85 -8.20
C GLY A 252 10.63 27.49 -8.15
N GLN A 253 11.07 26.49 -8.92
CA GLN A 253 10.57 25.12 -8.87
C GLN A 253 11.50 24.24 -8.03
N THR A 254 10.92 23.49 -7.10
CA THR A 254 11.65 22.48 -6.31
C THR A 254 11.68 21.14 -7.05
N TYR A 255 12.86 20.50 -7.06
CA TYR A 255 13.11 19.22 -7.68
C TYR A 255 13.75 18.24 -6.70
N ILE A 256 13.49 16.95 -6.90
CA ILE A 256 14.20 15.85 -6.23
C ILE A 256 15.50 15.61 -6.98
N ALA A 257 16.63 15.96 -6.36
CA ALA A 257 17.98 15.82 -6.92
C ALA A 257 18.75 14.62 -6.37
N GLY A 258 18.33 14.08 -5.23
CA GLY A 258 18.91 12.90 -4.59
C GLY A 258 17.89 12.16 -3.74
N VAL A 259 18.18 10.89 -3.48
CA VAL A 259 17.48 10.01 -2.54
C VAL A 259 18.51 9.60 -1.49
N ASN A 260 18.30 9.96 -0.23
CA ASN A 260 19.22 9.68 0.85
C ASN A 260 19.53 8.18 0.93
N TYR A 261 20.82 7.86 0.87
CA TYR A 261 21.33 6.51 0.77
C TYR A 261 22.03 6.08 2.05
N PHE A 262 23.04 6.84 2.46
CA PHE A 262 23.95 6.48 3.51
C PHE A 262 24.45 7.71 4.27
N THR A 263 24.74 7.53 5.56
CA THR A 263 25.46 8.49 6.40
C THR A 263 26.49 7.75 7.25
N GLY A 264 27.57 8.42 7.65
CA GLY A 264 28.51 7.87 8.62
C GLY A 264 27.85 7.59 9.97
N LEU A 265 28.46 6.75 10.80
CA LEU A 265 27.91 6.33 12.10
C LEU A 265 27.59 7.49 13.05
N SER A 266 28.33 8.60 12.94
CA SER A 266 28.11 9.82 13.72
C SER A 266 27.00 10.72 13.14
N CYS A 267 26.54 10.47 11.92
CA CYS A 267 25.68 11.37 11.15
C CYS A 267 26.21 12.81 11.05
N ALA A 268 27.51 13.06 11.22
CA ALA A 268 28.06 14.41 11.41
C ALA A 268 28.94 14.92 10.27
N ASP A 269 29.55 14.03 9.47
CA ASP A 269 30.59 14.44 8.53
C ASP A 269 30.08 14.64 7.11
N TYR A 270 29.38 13.64 6.58
CA TYR A 270 28.79 13.66 5.25
C TYR A 270 27.67 12.63 5.13
N SER A 271 26.85 12.80 4.12
CA SER A 271 25.93 11.77 3.65
C SER A 271 26.06 11.55 2.14
N LEU A 272 25.58 10.40 1.70
CA LEU A 272 25.49 10.04 0.31
C LEU A 272 24.01 9.92 -0.09
N ALA A 273 23.73 10.33 -1.31
CA ALA A 273 22.39 10.17 -1.90
C ALA A 273 22.51 9.56 -3.30
N THR A 274 21.58 8.69 -3.65
CA THR A 274 21.44 8.20 -5.02
C THR A 274 20.90 9.32 -5.89
N ARG A 275 21.53 9.57 -7.06
CA ARG A 275 21.07 10.56 -8.06
C ARG A 275 19.93 9.99 -8.88
N PRO A 276 18.69 10.47 -8.77
CA PRO A 276 17.58 9.99 -9.58
C PRO A 276 17.82 10.15 -11.09
N SER A 277 18.57 11.17 -11.49
CA SER A 277 18.93 11.41 -12.91
C SER A 277 19.71 10.27 -13.56
N SER A 278 20.34 9.39 -12.77
CA SER A 278 21.03 8.20 -13.27
C SER A 278 20.09 7.00 -13.50
N PHE A 279 18.84 7.07 -13.04
CA PHE A 279 17.87 5.97 -13.04
C PHE A 279 16.53 6.36 -13.67
N LEU A 280 16.55 7.32 -14.62
CA LEU A 280 15.34 7.84 -15.26
C LEU A 280 14.46 6.77 -15.91
N PRO A 281 15.00 5.74 -16.62
CA PRO A 281 14.14 4.70 -17.19
C PRO A 281 13.30 3.97 -16.15
N PHE A 282 13.88 3.66 -14.97
CA PHE A 282 13.18 3.04 -13.84
C PHE A 282 12.10 3.96 -13.27
N LEU A 283 12.45 5.23 -13.03
CA LEU A 283 11.51 6.22 -12.49
C LEU A 283 10.40 6.59 -13.48
N ASP A 284 10.70 6.67 -14.78
CA ASP A 284 9.69 6.91 -15.82
C ASP A 284 8.73 5.72 -15.95
N GLN A 285 9.20 4.48 -15.73
CA GLN A 285 8.34 3.31 -15.63
C GLN A 285 7.44 3.39 -14.38
N GLY A 286 8.00 3.77 -13.23
CA GLY A 286 7.23 4.02 -12.01
C GLY A 286 6.14 5.07 -12.21
N TYR A 287 6.48 6.18 -12.86
CA TYR A 287 5.53 7.24 -13.20
C TYR A 287 4.34 6.70 -14.04
N LYS A 288 4.60 5.86 -15.03
CA LYS A 288 3.54 5.23 -15.86
C LYS A 288 2.68 4.28 -15.04
N LYS A 289 3.30 3.41 -14.23
CA LYS A 289 2.58 2.48 -13.36
C LYS A 289 1.71 3.18 -12.31
N GLY A 290 2.09 4.37 -11.88
CA GLY A 290 1.41 5.15 -10.84
C GLY A 290 0.01 5.65 -11.20
N GLY A 291 -0.54 5.30 -12.36
CA GLY A 291 -1.94 5.56 -12.66
C GLY A 291 -2.22 6.72 -13.59
N GLN A 292 -1.42 6.82 -14.62
CA GLN A 292 -1.69 7.68 -15.77
C GLN A 292 -2.70 7.05 -16.74
N GLU A 293 -3.01 5.76 -16.54
CA GLU A 293 -3.87 4.97 -17.42
C GLU A 293 -5.35 5.02 -16.99
N VAL A 294 -6.22 4.60 -17.89
CA VAL A 294 -7.66 4.71 -17.72
C VAL A 294 -8.21 3.63 -16.79
N LEU A 295 -9.09 4.02 -15.87
CA LEU A 295 -10.00 3.14 -15.14
C LEU A 295 -11.41 3.32 -15.69
N LYS A 296 -12.04 2.23 -16.16
CA LYS A 296 -13.40 2.21 -16.71
C LYS A 296 -14.30 1.24 -15.96
N PRO A 297 -15.55 1.62 -15.67
CA PRO A 297 -16.56 0.66 -15.25
C PRO A 297 -16.93 -0.26 -16.44
N ALA A 298 -17.32 -1.49 -16.12
CA ALA A 298 -17.83 -2.47 -17.07
C ALA A 298 -19.16 -3.06 -16.56
N PHE A 299 -20.01 -3.48 -17.49
CA PHE A 299 -21.21 -4.21 -17.19
C PHE A 299 -21.06 -5.64 -17.70
N ASP A 300 -21.25 -6.61 -16.83
CA ASP A 300 -21.15 -8.02 -17.19
C ASP A 300 -22.48 -8.55 -17.71
N CYS A 301 -23.48 -8.74 -16.85
CA CYS A 301 -24.77 -9.29 -17.25
C CYS A 301 -25.85 -9.12 -16.18
N VAL A 302 -27.07 -9.50 -16.49
CA VAL A 302 -28.21 -9.57 -15.55
C VAL A 302 -28.64 -11.04 -15.37
N ALA A 303 -28.74 -11.48 -14.11
CA ALA A 303 -29.26 -12.78 -13.73
C ALA A 303 -30.61 -12.66 -13.00
N PRO A 304 -31.54 -13.59 -13.20
CA PRO A 304 -32.79 -13.65 -12.43
C PRO A 304 -32.53 -14.24 -11.05
N ASN A 305 -33.19 -13.71 -10.04
CA ASN A 305 -33.26 -14.27 -8.70
C ASN A 305 -34.54 -15.10 -8.53
N VAL A 306 -34.51 -16.08 -7.62
CA VAL A 306 -35.68 -16.94 -7.33
C VAL A 306 -36.88 -16.19 -6.77
N ASN A 307 -36.68 -15.02 -6.19
CA ASN A 307 -37.72 -14.14 -5.63
C ASN A 307 -38.35 -13.20 -6.69
N GLY A 308 -38.04 -13.37 -7.98
CA GLY A 308 -38.56 -12.56 -9.08
C GLY A 308 -37.85 -11.21 -9.27
N THR A 309 -36.83 -10.89 -8.45
CA THR A 309 -35.96 -9.76 -8.72
C THR A 309 -34.84 -10.15 -9.69
N LEU A 310 -34.03 -9.17 -10.08
CA LEU A 310 -32.89 -9.33 -10.96
C LEU A 310 -31.63 -8.87 -10.23
N THR A 311 -30.47 -9.47 -10.51
CA THR A 311 -29.15 -8.95 -10.09
C THR A 311 -28.37 -8.52 -11.32
N ALA A 312 -27.95 -7.26 -11.36
CA ALA A 312 -26.99 -6.77 -12.33
C ALA A 312 -25.57 -6.97 -11.77
N PHE A 313 -24.69 -7.60 -12.54
CA PHE A 313 -23.28 -7.75 -12.22
C PHE A 313 -22.46 -6.74 -12.98
N PHE A 314 -21.54 -6.12 -12.25
CA PHE A 314 -20.62 -5.10 -12.74
C PHE A 314 -19.18 -5.54 -12.53
N GLY A 315 -18.36 -5.17 -13.50
CA GLY A 315 -16.92 -5.31 -13.50
C GLY A 315 -16.24 -3.97 -13.72
N TYR A 316 -14.94 -3.99 -13.93
CA TYR A 316 -14.15 -2.83 -14.30
C TYR A 316 -12.88 -3.22 -15.04
N ASP A 317 -12.27 -2.26 -15.72
CA ASP A 317 -10.98 -2.37 -16.39
C ASP A 317 -10.05 -1.28 -15.87
N ASN A 318 -9.07 -1.66 -15.06
CA ASN A 318 -8.05 -0.77 -14.52
C ASN A 318 -6.73 -0.99 -15.27
N LYS A 319 -6.42 -0.10 -16.20
CA LYS A 319 -5.16 -0.13 -16.98
C LYS A 319 -3.95 0.34 -16.19
N ASN A 320 -4.14 0.86 -14.97
CA ASN A 320 -3.04 1.26 -14.12
C ASN A 320 -2.28 0.04 -13.61
N GLY A 321 -0.99 0.17 -13.42
CA GLY A 321 -0.15 -0.87 -12.81
C GLY A 321 -0.34 -1.01 -11.31
N VAL A 322 -1.24 -0.22 -10.70
CA VAL A 322 -1.53 -0.18 -9.26
C VAL A 322 -3.02 -0.06 -9.03
N SER A 323 -3.48 -0.33 -7.81
CA SER A 323 -4.87 -0.09 -7.40
C SER A 323 -5.23 1.38 -7.53
N VAL A 324 -6.49 1.64 -7.87
CA VAL A 324 -7.08 2.98 -7.90
C VAL A 324 -8.19 3.04 -6.87
N THR A 325 -8.12 4.00 -5.97
CA THR A 325 -9.20 4.27 -5.03
C THR A 325 -10.09 5.40 -5.54
N VAL A 326 -11.38 5.13 -5.67
CA VAL A 326 -12.42 6.13 -5.97
C VAL A 326 -13.45 6.06 -4.85
N PRO A 327 -13.43 7.02 -3.91
CA PRO A 327 -14.36 7.02 -2.78
C PRO A 327 -15.82 7.05 -3.25
N TYR A 328 -16.67 6.37 -2.50
CA TYR A 328 -18.11 6.42 -2.74
C TYR A 328 -18.64 7.86 -2.59
N GLY A 329 -19.59 8.24 -3.43
CA GLY A 329 -20.17 9.57 -3.48
C GLY A 329 -20.28 10.07 -4.91
N VAL A 330 -20.03 11.38 -5.14
CA VAL A 330 -20.18 11.98 -6.47
C VAL A 330 -19.29 11.33 -7.54
N LYS A 331 -18.10 10.87 -7.14
CA LYS A 331 -17.14 10.24 -8.06
C LYS A 331 -17.36 8.74 -8.27
N ASN A 332 -18.14 8.10 -7.42
CA ASN A 332 -18.47 6.67 -7.49
C ASN A 332 -19.90 6.51 -6.96
N ALA A 333 -20.85 6.75 -7.83
CA ALA A 333 -22.26 6.85 -7.50
C ALA A 333 -23.08 5.73 -8.14
N LEU A 334 -23.84 5.03 -7.32
CA LEU A 334 -24.86 4.11 -7.77
C LEU A 334 -26.23 4.75 -7.58
N SER A 335 -27.12 4.71 -8.59
CA SER A 335 -28.44 5.37 -8.54
C SER A 335 -29.37 4.83 -7.44
N ARG A 336 -29.06 3.65 -6.91
CA ARG A 336 -29.71 3.06 -5.75
C ARG A 336 -28.64 2.71 -4.72
N ASP A 337 -28.69 3.41 -3.60
CA ASP A 337 -27.85 3.05 -2.46
C ASP A 337 -28.43 1.79 -1.81
N THR A 338 -27.84 0.68 -2.14
CA THR A 338 -28.00 -0.54 -1.36
C THR A 338 -26.79 -0.61 -0.45
N THR A 339 -26.99 -0.55 0.84
CA THR A 339 -25.99 -0.48 1.91
C THR A 339 -24.95 -1.62 1.91
N ALA A 340 -25.08 -2.56 1.01
CA ALA A 340 -24.16 -3.68 0.82
C ALA A 340 -23.29 -3.46 -0.43
N GLN A 341 -22.03 -3.20 -0.19
CA GLN A 341 -20.92 -3.31 -1.16
C GLN A 341 -20.67 -2.15 -2.10
N ARG A 342 -19.93 -1.26 -1.55
CA ARG A 342 -19.36 -0.12 -2.24
C ARG A 342 -17.95 -0.48 -2.64
N LEU A 343 -17.77 -0.94 -3.88
CA LEU A 343 -16.41 -1.07 -4.41
C LEU A 343 -15.78 0.31 -4.51
N THR A 344 -14.72 0.51 -3.73
CA THR A 344 -13.97 1.78 -3.70
C THR A 344 -12.51 1.60 -4.13
N ARG A 345 -12.00 0.37 -4.08
CA ARG A 345 -10.66 0.00 -4.50
C ARG A 345 -10.73 -0.89 -5.73
N TYR A 346 -10.07 -0.47 -6.80
CA TYR A 346 -10.06 -1.11 -8.10
C TYR A 346 -8.66 -1.65 -8.37
N LEU A 347 -8.48 -2.96 -8.30
CA LEU A 347 -7.21 -3.65 -8.54
C LEU A 347 -6.77 -3.53 -10.01
N PRO A 348 -5.46 -3.64 -10.33
CA PRO A 348 -4.98 -3.65 -11.70
C PRO A 348 -5.59 -4.77 -12.54
N GLY A 349 -5.88 -4.49 -13.81
CA GLY A 349 -6.40 -5.47 -14.76
C GLY A 349 -7.89 -5.36 -15.00
N THR A 350 -8.43 -6.35 -15.74
CA THR A 350 -9.86 -6.49 -16.04
C THR A 350 -10.51 -7.43 -15.05
N HIS A 351 -11.51 -6.93 -14.36
CA HIS A 351 -12.24 -7.66 -13.32
C HIS A 351 -13.71 -7.80 -13.71
N HIS A 352 -14.15 -9.02 -13.77
CA HIS A 352 -15.55 -9.37 -14.03
C HIS A 352 -16.24 -9.78 -12.74
N PHE A 353 -17.54 -9.50 -12.63
CA PHE A 353 -18.35 -9.85 -11.44
C PHE A 353 -17.75 -9.27 -10.14
N ALA A 354 -17.28 -8.03 -10.20
CA ALA A 354 -16.67 -7.37 -9.05
C ALA A 354 -17.69 -7.00 -7.97
N PHE A 355 -18.94 -6.70 -8.36
CA PHE A 355 -20.06 -6.56 -7.43
C PHE A 355 -21.40 -6.79 -8.14
N GLY A 356 -22.44 -7.05 -7.33
CA GLY A 356 -23.79 -7.28 -7.82
C GLY A 356 -24.81 -6.37 -7.14
N VAL A 357 -25.81 -5.90 -7.89
CA VAL A 357 -26.89 -5.02 -7.40
C VAL A 357 -28.25 -5.59 -7.76
N ASP A 358 -29.09 -5.79 -6.75
CA ASP A 358 -30.44 -6.29 -6.95
C ASP A 358 -31.40 -5.17 -7.35
N PHE A 359 -32.28 -5.45 -8.31
CA PHE A 359 -33.29 -4.52 -8.78
C PHE A 359 -34.55 -5.26 -9.28
N THR A 360 -35.69 -4.56 -9.36
CA THR A 360 -36.91 -5.11 -9.91
C THR A 360 -36.99 -4.82 -11.41
N ALA A 361 -37.84 -5.58 -12.13
CA ALA A 361 -38.01 -5.44 -13.57
C ALA A 361 -38.46 -4.03 -14.03
N SER A 362 -39.14 -3.29 -13.15
CA SER A 362 -39.56 -1.89 -13.40
C SER A 362 -38.48 -0.84 -13.16
N GLN A 363 -37.31 -1.23 -12.68
CA GLN A 363 -36.25 -0.31 -12.26
C GLN A 363 -35.10 -0.27 -13.27
N THR A 364 -34.44 0.88 -13.28
CA THR A 364 -33.20 1.12 -14.01
C THR A 364 -32.10 1.46 -12.99
N LEU A 365 -30.94 0.86 -13.15
CA LEU A 365 -29.74 1.15 -12.36
C LEU A 365 -28.78 1.99 -13.20
N SER A 366 -28.14 2.96 -12.58
CA SER A 366 -27.02 3.68 -13.17
C SER A 366 -25.83 3.68 -12.21
N TRP A 367 -24.68 3.29 -12.72
CA TRP A 367 -23.41 3.40 -12.00
C TRP A 367 -22.51 4.38 -12.71
N THR A 368 -22.13 5.44 -12.01
CA THR A 368 -21.23 6.49 -12.49
C THR A 368 -19.90 6.36 -11.78
N LEU A 369 -18.81 6.28 -12.54
CA LEU A 369 -17.43 6.26 -12.07
C LEU A 369 -16.65 7.40 -12.69
N SER A 370 -16.04 8.23 -11.84
CA SER A 370 -15.29 9.44 -12.23
C SER A 370 -13.92 9.48 -11.53
N PRO A 371 -12.97 8.62 -11.94
CA PRO A 371 -11.63 8.64 -11.40
C PRO A 371 -10.89 9.93 -11.76
N ASP A 372 -9.91 10.32 -10.95
CA ASP A 372 -9.20 11.60 -11.16
C ASP A 372 -8.43 11.67 -12.48
N ASN A 373 -7.98 10.54 -13.01
CA ASN A 373 -7.17 10.44 -14.22
C ASN A 373 -7.89 9.80 -15.40
N SER A 374 -9.22 9.66 -15.32
CA SER A 374 -10.04 9.04 -16.37
C SER A 374 -11.31 9.84 -16.62
N PRO A 375 -11.86 9.79 -17.82
CA PRO A 375 -13.18 10.40 -18.09
C PRO A 375 -14.27 9.79 -17.22
N THR A 376 -15.23 10.60 -16.83
CA THR A 376 -16.46 10.11 -16.19
C THR A 376 -17.20 9.19 -17.13
N THR A 377 -17.55 8.00 -16.64
CA THR A 377 -18.32 7.00 -17.38
C THR A 377 -19.55 6.58 -16.58
N THR A 378 -20.69 6.51 -17.22
CA THR A 378 -21.95 6.02 -16.63
C THR A 378 -22.42 4.80 -17.38
N ILE A 379 -22.70 3.72 -16.65
CA ILE A 379 -23.36 2.50 -17.16
C ILE A 379 -24.79 2.50 -16.68
N THR A 380 -25.73 2.23 -17.58
CA THR A 380 -27.14 2.10 -17.26
C THR A 380 -27.62 0.68 -17.57
N VAL A 381 -28.32 0.05 -16.63
CA VAL A 381 -28.79 -1.33 -16.69
C VAL A 381 -30.30 -1.39 -16.40
N SER A 382 -31.01 -2.16 -17.18
CA SER A 382 -32.44 -2.43 -17.01
C SER A 382 -32.74 -3.92 -17.21
N GLN A 383 -33.99 -4.32 -17.06
CA GLN A 383 -34.42 -5.70 -17.36
C GLN A 383 -34.14 -6.15 -18.82
N ALA A 384 -34.02 -5.19 -19.75
CA ALA A 384 -33.72 -5.46 -21.15
C ALA A 384 -32.22 -5.62 -21.44
N SER A 385 -31.36 -5.36 -20.45
CA SER A 385 -29.91 -5.50 -20.59
C SER A 385 -29.50 -6.97 -20.76
N ARG A 386 -28.27 -7.20 -21.28
CA ARG A 386 -27.73 -8.52 -21.57
C ARG A 386 -27.89 -9.49 -20.38
N ARG A 387 -28.45 -10.68 -20.67
CA ARG A 387 -28.53 -11.74 -19.67
C ARG A 387 -27.21 -12.50 -19.55
N CYS A 388 -26.96 -13.05 -18.36
CA CYS A 388 -25.84 -13.95 -18.16
C CYS A 388 -26.07 -15.22 -19.00
N GLY A 389 -25.07 -15.58 -19.79
CA GLY A 389 -25.13 -16.71 -20.73
C GLY A 389 -24.53 -17.98 -20.14
N ALA A 390 -24.66 -19.09 -20.91
CA ALA A 390 -24.13 -20.40 -20.50
C ALA A 390 -22.61 -20.39 -20.31
N ALA A 391 -21.85 -19.56 -21.06
CA ALA A 391 -20.40 -19.41 -20.89
C ALA A 391 -20.01 -18.77 -19.56
N GLU A 392 -20.94 -18.09 -18.89
CA GLU A 392 -20.74 -17.40 -17.61
C GLU A 392 -21.48 -18.14 -16.47
N ALA A 393 -21.99 -19.33 -16.69
CA ALA A 393 -22.88 -20.03 -15.75
C ALA A 393 -22.21 -20.23 -14.38
N GLU A 394 -20.99 -20.77 -14.35
CA GLU A 394 -20.22 -20.99 -13.12
C GLU A 394 -19.93 -19.66 -12.37
N GLN A 395 -19.54 -18.62 -13.10
CA GLN A 395 -19.33 -17.29 -12.51
C GLN A 395 -20.61 -16.72 -11.93
N THR A 396 -21.72 -16.90 -12.65
CA THR A 396 -23.05 -16.42 -12.25
C THR A 396 -23.53 -17.15 -10.99
N GLU A 397 -23.38 -18.48 -10.93
CA GLU A 397 -23.72 -19.30 -9.74
C GLU A 397 -22.91 -18.83 -8.51
N CYS A 398 -21.59 -18.71 -8.65
CA CYS A 398 -20.73 -18.20 -7.59
C CYS A 398 -21.15 -16.79 -7.14
N ALA A 399 -21.38 -15.89 -8.08
CA ALA A 399 -21.77 -14.51 -7.79
C ALA A 399 -23.14 -14.42 -7.08
N LEU A 400 -24.13 -15.22 -7.51
CA LEU A 400 -25.44 -15.26 -6.85
C LEU A 400 -25.35 -15.86 -5.45
N SER A 401 -24.55 -16.90 -5.24
CA SER A 401 -24.28 -17.50 -3.94
C SER A 401 -23.61 -16.49 -2.99
N CYS A 402 -22.54 -15.83 -3.43
CA CYS A 402 -21.89 -14.77 -2.66
C CYS A 402 -22.85 -13.61 -2.34
N ARG A 403 -23.70 -13.23 -3.29
CA ARG A 403 -24.72 -12.19 -3.08
C ARG A 403 -25.75 -12.59 -2.02
N ALA A 404 -26.17 -13.84 -2.00
CA ALA A 404 -27.08 -14.35 -0.99
C ALA A 404 -26.42 -14.33 0.41
N SER A 405 -25.19 -14.79 0.52
CA SER A 405 -24.39 -14.71 1.76
C SER A 405 -24.30 -13.31 2.31
N GLN A 406 -24.05 -12.33 1.46
CA GLN A 406 -23.95 -10.93 1.90
C GLN A 406 -25.30 -10.37 2.38
N ARG A 407 -26.40 -10.75 1.73
CA ARG A 407 -27.74 -10.37 2.20
C ARG A 407 -28.10 -10.95 3.57
N SER A 408 -27.47 -12.04 3.98
CA SER A 408 -27.66 -12.65 5.31
C SER A 408 -27.05 -11.82 6.44
N GLY A 409 -26.15 -10.87 6.12
CA GLY A 409 -25.38 -10.11 7.11
C GLY A 409 -24.14 -10.85 7.64
N CYS A 410 -23.87 -12.09 7.20
CA CYS A 410 -22.64 -12.79 7.49
C CYS A 410 -21.56 -12.34 6.49
N ALA A 411 -20.46 -11.79 6.96
CA ALA A 411 -19.28 -11.55 6.13
C ALA A 411 -18.49 -12.85 5.98
N ILE A 412 -18.33 -13.33 4.74
CA ILE A 412 -17.51 -14.52 4.46
C ILE A 412 -16.07 -14.14 4.18
N LEU A 413 -15.92 -13.12 3.36
CA LEU A 413 -14.64 -12.55 2.95
C LEU A 413 -14.80 -11.04 2.94
N PRO A 414 -13.69 -10.28 2.98
CA PRO A 414 -13.75 -8.84 3.05
C PRO A 414 -14.52 -8.18 1.90
N THR A 415 -14.51 -8.81 0.71
CA THR A 415 -15.19 -8.26 -0.48
C THR A 415 -16.01 -9.30 -1.24
N PHE A 416 -16.97 -8.83 -2.03
CA PHE A 416 -17.74 -9.68 -2.95
C PHE A 416 -16.85 -10.32 -4.03
N GLU A 417 -15.90 -9.57 -4.53
CA GLU A 417 -14.94 -10.03 -5.54
C GLU A 417 -14.10 -11.21 -5.03
N GLU A 418 -13.62 -11.12 -3.79
CA GLU A 418 -12.87 -12.22 -3.14
C GLU A 418 -13.73 -13.46 -2.93
N CYS A 419 -14.97 -13.29 -2.49
CA CYS A 419 -15.92 -14.40 -2.38
C CYS A 419 -16.13 -15.09 -3.73
N THR A 420 -16.38 -14.31 -4.77
CA THR A 420 -16.65 -14.83 -6.12
C THR A 420 -15.41 -15.52 -6.70
N ARG A 421 -14.24 -14.95 -6.49
CA ARG A 421 -12.96 -15.52 -6.91
C ARG A 421 -12.71 -16.85 -6.21
N PHE A 422 -12.83 -16.89 -4.89
CA PHE A 422 -12.62 -18.11 -4.09
C PHE A 422 -13.57 -19.24 -4.49
N CYS A 423 -14.87 -18.94 -4.67
CA CYS A 423 -15.85 -19.92 -5.16
C CYS A 423 -15.42 -20.51 -6.51
N ARG A 424 -14.98 -19.69 -7.45
CA ARG A 424 -14.54 -20.13 -8.79
C ARG A 424 -13.27 -20.96 -8.74
N GLU A 425 -12.30 -20.59 -7.90
CA GLU A 425 -11.08 -21.37 -7.68
C GLU A 425 -11.41 -22.76 -7.13
N GLN A 426 -12.34 -22.84 -6.17
CA GLN A 426 -12.82 -24.12 -5.65
C GLN A 426 -13.56 -24.93 -6.74
N ALA A 427 -14.46 -24.31 -7.48
CA ALA A 427 -15.18 -25.01 -8.57
C ALA A 427 -14.21 -25.55 -9.62
N THR A 428 -13.18 -24.78 -9.98
CA THR A 428 -12.12 -25.20 -10.90
C THR A 428 -11.33 -26.38 -10.32
N ALA A 429 -10.87 -26.29 -9.07
CA ALA A 429 -10.13 -27.36 -8.42
C ALA A 429 -10.92 -28.67 -8.34
N ILE A 430 -12.22 -28.59 -8.03
CA ILE A 430 -13.12 -29.76 -8.00
C ILE A 430 -13.27 -30.34 -9.41
N ARG A 431 -13.49 -29.51 -10.42
CA ARG A 431 -13.62 -29.97 -11.82
C ARG A 431 -12.37 -30.68 -12.31
N ASP A 432 -11.20 -30.19 -11.96
CA ASP A 432 -9.91 -30.70 -12.42
C ASP A 432 -9.50 -31.99 -11.66
N ALA A 433 -9.72 -32.04 -10.36
CA ALA A 433 -9.30 -33.17 -9.50
C ALA A 433 -10.40 -34.24 -9.34
N LEU A 434 -11.68 -33.85 -9.28
CA LEU A 434 -12.82 -34.68 -8.98
C LEU A 434 -14.03 -34.30 -9.87
N PRO A 435 -13.92 -34.45 -11.20
CA PRO A 435 -14.94 -33.95 -12.14
C PRO A 435 -16.35 -34.54 -11.88
N GLN A 436 -16.47 -35.72 -11.29
CA GLN A 436 -17.73 -36.33 -10.89
C GLN A 436 -18.45 -35.54 -9.78
N CYS A 437 -17.73 -34.73 -8.98
CA CYS A 437 -18.28 -33.91 -7.90
C CYS A 437 -18.72 -32.50 -8.36
N SER A 438 -18.45 -32.11 -9.60
CA SER A 438 -18.77 -30.77 -10.10
C SER A 438 -20.26 -30.43 -10.03
N ALA A 439 -21.14 -31.40 -10.35
CA ALA A 439 -22.58 -31.22 -10.27
C ALA A 439 -23.06 -31.00 -8.82
N ALA A 440 -22.52 -31.75 -7.86
CA ALA A 440 -22.85 -31.58 -6.45
C ALA A 440 -22.37 -30.23 -5.91
N ASN A 441 -21.19 -29.76 -6.35
CA ASN A 441 -20.67 -28.43 -5.99
C ASN A 441 -21.58 -27.31 -6.55
N SER A 442 -21.97 -27.36 -7.84
CA SER A 442 -22.89 -26.41 -8.46
C SER A 442 -24.25 -26.38 -7.74
N ALA A 443 -24.75 -27.56 -7.33
CA ALA A 443 -26.03 -27.67 -6.60
C ALA A 443 -26.00 -26.92 -5.24
N ILE A 444 -24.85 -26.90 -4.54
CA ILE A 444 -24.69 -26.09 -3.31
C ILE A 444 -24.82 -24.60 -3.62
N HIS A 445 -24.12 -24.10 -4.63
CA HIS A 445 -24.18 -22.69 -4.97
C HIS A 445 -25.55 -22.25 -5.44
N THR A 446 -26.23 -23.08 -6.22
CA THR A 446 -27.61 -22.85 -6.65
C THR A 446 -28.57 -22.83 -5.47
N CYS A 447 -28.46 -23.78 -4.53
CA CYS A 447 -29.22 -23.78 -3.30
C CYS A 447 -28.97 -22.52 -2.45
N THR A 448 -27.69 -22.19 -2.19
CA THR A 448 -27.31 -21.03 -1.42
C THR A 448 -27.86 -19.74 -1.99
N ALA A 449 -27.82 -19.58 -3.33
CA ALA A 449 -28.38 -18.42 -4.03
C ALA A 449 -29.88 -18.25 -3.81
N ALA A 450 -30.61 -19.37 -3.58
CA ALA A 450 -32.03 -19.39 -3.36
C ALA A 450 -32.46 -19.14 -1.91
N VAL A 451 -31.54 -19.20 -0.94
CA VAL A 451 -31.83 -19.02 0.49
C VAL A 451 -32.22 -17.57 0.77
N SER A 452 -33.27 -17.37 1.55
CA SER A 452 -33.70 -16.04 1.98
C SER A 452 -32.68 -15.37 2.89
N SER A 453 -32.72 -14.03 2.93
CA SER A 453 -31.85 -13.22 3.81
C SER A 453 -32.20 -13.31 5.30
N ASN A 454 -33.16 -14.16 5.70
CA ASN A 454 -33.47 -14.36 7.10
C ASN A 454 -32.25 -14.95 7.84
N PRO A 455 -31.69 -14.26 8.88
CA PRO A 455 -30.51 -14.75 9.59
C PRO A 455 -30.64 -16.17 10.16
N ALA A 456 -31.87 -16.61 10.48
CA ALA A 456 -32.12 -17.96 10.98
C ALA A 456 -31.79 -19.09 9.98
N ASN A 457 -31.62 -18.75 8.71
CA ASN A 457 -31.25 -19.70 7.66
C ASN A 457 -29.72 -19.82 7.44
N TRP A 458 -28.93 -19.07 8.21
CA TRP A 458 -27.50 -18.93 7.99
C TRP A 458 -26.70 -19.21 9.25
N SER A 459 -25.64 -19.97 9.13
CA SER A 459 -24.60 -20.13 10.14
C SER A 459 -23.40 -19.25 9.76
N CYS A 460 -23.03 -18.32 10.64
CA CYS A 460 -21.89 -17.44 10.41
C CYS A 460 -20.67 -17.99 11.16
N TYR A 461 -19.56 -18.22 10.47
CA TYR A 461 -18.29 -18.66 11.04
C TYR A 461 -17.24 -17.58 10.82
N ASP A 462 -16.58 -17.13 11.89
CA ASP A 462 -15.67 -15.96 11.89
C ASP A 462 -14.53 -16.00 10.85
N GLN A 463 -14.14 -17.19 10.41
CA GLN A 463 -13.04 -17.35 9.43
C GLN A 463 -13.47 -17.99 8.11
N PHE A 464 -14.67 -18.56 8.03
CA PHE A 464 -15.11 -19.38 6.88
C PHE A 464 -16.40 -18.88 6.23
N GLY A 465 -17.08 -17.90 6.84
CA GLY A 465 -18.21 -17.22 6.27
C GLY A 465 -19.59 -17.75 6.58
N ALA A 466 -20.56 -17.45 5.70
CA ALA A 466 -21.96 -17.81 5.86
C ALA A 466 -22.27 -19.11 5.12
N TYR A 467 -22.77 -20.06 5.86
CA TYR A 467 -23.26 -21.32 5.30
C TYR A 467 -24.76 -21.45 5.53
N ALA A 468 -25.49 -21.81 4.50
CA ALA A 468 -26.90 -22.15 4.58
C ALA A 468 -27.07 -23.65 4.92
N GLU A 469 -26.45 -24.11 6.02
CA GLU A 469 -26.36 -25.52 6.39
C GLU A 469 -27.73 -26.20 6.48
N GLY A 470 -28.68 -25.57 7.16
CA GLY A 470 -30.03 -26.13 7.28
C GLY A 470 -30.75 -26.21 5.97
N PRO A 471 -30.97 -25.10 5.23
CA PRO A 471 -31.68 -25.11 3.94
C PRO A 471 -31.00 -25.93 2.85
N CYS A 472 -29.66 -26.03 2.84
CA CYS A 472 -28.89 -26.73 1.82
C CYS A 472 -28.21 -28.02 2.32
N ALA A 473 -28.67 -28.59 3.42
CA ALA A 473 -28.09 -29.79 4.03
C ALA A 473 -27.94 -30.95 3.05
N ALA A 474 -28.98 -31.24 2.23
CA ALA A 474 -28.94 -32.32 1.27
C ALA A 474 -27.84 -32.14 0.20
N GLN A 475 -27.60 -30.91 -0.25
CA GLN A 475 -26.58 -30.61 -1.25
C GLN A 475 -25.17 -30.70 -0.64
N ILE A 476 -25.01 -30.26 0.62
CA ILE A 476 -23.75 -30.39 1.38
C ILE A 476 -23.42 -31.88 1.59
N GLU A 477 -24.41 -32.69 2.03
CA GLU A 477 -24.24 -34.13 2.20
C GLU A 477 -23.88 -34.83 0.87
N ALA A 478 -24.52 -34.46 -0.23
CA ALA A 478 -24.19 -34.98 -1.55
C ALA A 478 -22.74 -34.69 -1.97
N LEU A 479 -22.24 -33.49 -1.67
CA LEU A 479 -20.84 -33.11 -1.97
C LEU A 479 -19.88 -33.88 -1.04
N ASN A 480 -20.16 -33.96 0.26
CA ASN A 480 -19.33 -34.73 1.22
C ASN A 480 -19.27 -36.21 0.81
N THR A 481 -20.40 -36.82 0.44
CA THR A 481 -20.43 -38.20 -0.06
C THR A 481 -19.58 -38.35 -1.32
N CYS A 482 -19.63 -37.36 -2.22
CA CYS A 482 -18.82 -37.38 -3.44
C CYS A 482 -17.31 -37.30 -3.13
N PHE A 483 -16.91 -36.61 -2.07
CA PHE A 483 -15.51 -36.53 -1.58
C PHE A 483 -15.08 -37.78 -0.79
N GLY A 484 -16.03 -38.66 -0.43
CA GLY A 484 -15.76 -39.87 0.33
C GLY A 484 -15.76 -39.69 1.86
N PHE A 485 -16.49 -38.67 2.35
CA PHE A 485 -16.73 -38.41 3.77
C PHE A 485 -18.06 -38.97 4.23
#